data_e46031b7b55a31215ecaba6492b5c807
#
_entry.id   e46031b7b55a31215ecaba6492b5c807
#
_cell.length_a   1.000
_cell.length_b   1.000
_cell.length_c   1.000
_cell.angle_alpha   90.00
_cell.angle_beta   90.00
_cell.angle_gamma   90.00
#
_symmetry.space_group_name_H-M   'P 1'
#
loop_
_entity.id
_entity.type
_entity.pdbx_description
1 polymer ?
#
loop_
_entity_poly.entity_id
_entity_poly.type
_entity_poly.pdbx_seq_one_letter_code
_entity_poly.pdbx_strand_id
1 'polypeptide(L)'
;ALLEPAACIAAAAIKAHALPGERVAVVGTGTLGMFAVQFLRAGSPAELLVVGTRDDREALSRRFGATDFRTRDQDLPDDFDVVIETAGSASAARTAAALLRRGGRLVLTGIPGPGADGLDPTDLVVRQLEVHTVFGAPPDAWSHTVRVFGAGLLDPLPLVTHELPLAEFSEAIRLVGSGDPKVGKVLLRP
;
A
#
# COMPACT_ATOMS: atom_id res chain seq x y z
N ALA A 1 -3.63 -12.90 -12.38
CA ALA A 1 -4.31 -11.60 -12.33
C ALA A 1 -3.70 -10.65 -11.27
N LEU A 2 -3.19 -11.17 -10.14
CA LEU A 2 -2.67 -10.33 -9.05
C LEU A 2 -1.17 -10.02 -9.13
N LEU A 3 -0.48 -10.53 -10.14
CA LEU A 3 0.97 -10.31 -10.32
C LEU A 3 1.27 -8.84 -10.68
N GLU A 4 0.43 -8.22 -11.50
CA GLU A 4 0.61 -6.83 -11.94
C GLU A 4 0.55 -5.84 -10.75
N PRO A 5 -0.52 -5.80 -9.93
CA PRO A 5 -0.54 -4.90 -8.77
C PRO A 5 0.56 -5.20 -7.75
N ALA A 6 0.99 -6.46 -7.62
CA ALA A 6 2.14 -6.80 -6.80
C ALA A 6 3.44 -6.22 -7.39
N ALA A 7 3.60 -6.23 -8.72
CA ALA A 7 4.78 -5.66 -9.37
C ALA A 7 4.86 -4.13 -9.23
N CYS A 8 3.73 -3.44 -9.24
CA CYS A 8 3.69 -2.00 -8.92
C CYS A 8 4.20 -1.73 -7.50
N ILE A 9 3.81 -2.56 -6.54
CA ILE A 9 4.29 -2.43 -5.15
C ILE A 9 5.74 -2.92 -4.99
N ALA A 10 6.18 -3.90 -5.75
CA ALA A 10 7.60 -4.25 -5.78
C ALA A 10 8.47 -3.05 -6.20
N ALA A 11 8.03 -2.26 -7.19
CA ALA A 11 8.70 -1.01 -7.57
C ALA A 11 8.73 -0.01 -6.41
N ALA A 12 7.64 0.08 -5.65
CA ALA A 12 7.58 0.93 -4.45
C ALA A 12 8.53 0.42 -3.36
N ALA A 13 8.55 -0.88 -3.08
CA ALA A 13 9.43 -1.48 -2.08
C ALA A 13 10.92 -1.30 -2.44
N ILE A 14 11.28 -1.44 -3.72
CA ILE A 14 12.65 -1.16 -4.19
C ILE A 14 13.04 0.30 -3.94
N LYS A 15 12.16 1.27 -4.27
CA LYS A 15 12.41 2.70 -4.03
C LYS A 15 12.38 3.07 -2.56
N ALA A 16 11.54 2.43 -1.78
CA ALA A 16 11.45 2.62 -0.33
C ALA A 16 12.77 2.24 0.36
N HIS A 17 13.45 1.22 -0.18
CA HIS A 17 14.73 0.74 0.33
C HIS A 17 14.74 0.60 1.86
N ALA A 18 13.67 0.00 2.40
CA ALA A 18 13.53 -0.20 3.83
C ALA A 18 14.58 -1.19 4.34
N LEU A 19 15.33 -0.78 5.36
CA LEU A 19 16.36 -1.60 5.97
C LEU A 19 15.77 -2.43 7.12
N PRO A 20 16.35 -3.62 7.41
CA PRO A 20 15.96 -4.37 8.60
C PRO A 20 16.08 -3.52 9.87
N GLY A 21 15.06 -3.58 10.72
CA GLY A 21 15.03 -2.82 11.98
C GLY A 21 14.47 -1.40 11.85
N GLU A 22 14.17 -0.90 10.66
CA GLU A 22 13.49 0.39 10.49
C GLU A 22 12.00 0.30 10.88
N ARG A 23 11.44 1.42 11.29
CA ARG A 23 9.99 1.59 11.49
C ARG A 23 9.37 1.99 10.15
N VAL A 24 8.40 1.20 9.69
CA VAL A 24 7.79 1.40 8.38
C VAL A 24 6.27 1.52 8.50
N ALA A 25 5.66 2.31 7.62
CA ALA A 25 4.21 2.42 7.60
C ALA A 25 3.64 2.30 6.19
N VAL A 26 2.38 1.85 6.11
CA VAL A 26 1.58 1.81 4.88
C VAL A 26 0.30 2.61 5.11
N VAL A 27 0.05 3.60 4.26
CA VAL A 27 -1.20 4.35 4.25
C VAL A 27 -2.08 3.86 3.11
N GLY A 28 -3.20 3.23 3.48
CA GLY A 28 -4.13 2.60 2.54
C GLY A 28 -4.24 1.10 2.75
N THR A 29 -5.49 0.60 2.73
CA THR A 29 -5.84 -0.79 3.04
C THR A 29 -6.44 -1.55 1.85
N GLY A 30 -6.26 -1.01 0.64
CA GLY A 30 -6.64 -1.65 -0.61
C GLY A 30 -5.67 -2.75 -1.04
N THR A 31 -5.85 -3.27 -2.24
CA THR A 31 -5.00 -4.33 -2.81
C THR A 31 -3.52 -3.95 -2.79
N LEU A 32 -3.18 -2.72 -3.20
CA LEU A 32 -1.79 -2.24 -3.21
C LEU A 32 -1.23 -2.15 -1.79
N GLY A 33 -2.01 -1.60 -0.84
CA GLY A 33 -1.58 -1.51 0.56
C GLY A 33 -1.31 -2.87 1.18
N MET A 34 -2.16 -3.85 0.92
CA MET A 34 -1.99 -5.21 1.43
C MET A 34 -0.77 -5.93 0.81
N PHE A 35 -0.41 -5.65 -0.43
CA PHE A 35 0.87 -6.10 -0.98
C PHE A 35 2.06 -5.34 -0.37
N ALA A 36 1.93 -4.03 -0.12
CA ALA A 36 2.99 -3.25 0.52
C ALA A 36 3.32 -3.79 1.93
N VAL A 37 2.31 -4.17 2.71
CA VAL A 37 2.48 -4.83 4.01
C VAL A 37 3.34 -6.10 3.87
N GLN A 38 3.03 -6.97 2.92
CA GLN A 38 3.75 -8.22 2.72
C GLN A 38 5.20 -8.00 2.25
N PHE A 39 5.44 -7.08 1.30
CA PHE A 39 6.78 -6.72 0.86
C PHE A 39 7.63 -6.13 1.98
N LEU A 40 7.09 -5.18 2.76
CA LEU A 40 7.80 -4.57 3.88
C LEU A 40 8.05 -5.57 5.00
N ARG A 41 7.08 -6.44 5.30
CA ARG A 41 7.25 -7.51 6.30
C ARG A 41 8.42 -8.43 5.96
N ALA A 42 8.63 -8.75 4.69
CA ALA A 42 9.75 -9.57 4.23
C ALA A 42 11.12 -8.91 4.50
N GLY A 43 11.18 -7.58 4.64
CA GLY A 43 12.37 -6.80 5.00
C GLY A 43 12.72 -6.78 6.49
N SER A 44 11.95 -7.46 7.34
CA SER A 44 12.18 -7.51 8.80
C SER A 44 12.21 -6.14 9.50
N PRO A 45 11.16 -5.31 9.35
CA PRO A 45 11.06 -4.04 10.03
C PRO A 45 10.93 -4.22 11.56
N ALA A 46 11.35 -3.23 12.35
CA ALA A 46 11.11 -3.20 13.78
C ALA A 46 9.63 -2.99 14.10
N GLU A 47 8.96 -2.19 13.30
CA GLU A 47 7.53 -1.94 13.37
C GLU A 47 6.95 -1.80 11.96
N LEU A 48 5.74 -2.30 11.75
CA LEU A 48 4.98 -2.15 10.51
C LEU A 48 3.57 -1.68 10.85
N LEU A 49 3.36 -0.36 10.75
CA LEU A 49 2.05 0.26 10.95
C LEU A 49 1.25 0.24 9.64
N VAL A 50 -0.04 -0.04 9.75
CA VAL A 50 -1.00 0.17 8.66
C VAL A 50 -2.01 1.24 9.09
N VAL A 51 -2.22 2.25 8.22
CA VAL A 51 -3.22 3.29 8.44
C VAL A 51 -4.34 3.15 7.44
N GLY A 52 -5.56 2.91 7.96
CA GLY A 52 -6.79 2.81 7.19
C GLY A 52 -7.75 3.97 7.43
N THR A 53 -8.87 3.97 6.73
CA THR A 53 -10.01 4.87 7.02
C THR A 53 -11.06 4.22 7.91
N ARG A 54 -11.01 2.90 8.04
CA ARG A 54 -11.91 2.04 8.84
C ARG A 54 -11.12 0.85 9.37
N ASP A 55 -11.63 0.23 10.41
CA ASP A 55 -11.02 -0.92 11.09
C ASP A 55 -11.31 -2.29 10.43
N ASP A 56 -12.21 -2.33 9.45
CA ASP A 56 -12.64 -3.55 8.76
C ASP A 56 -11.50 -4.35 8.08
N ARG A 57 -10.34 -3.71 7.88
CA ARG A 57 -9.14 -4.32 7.29
C ARG A 57 -8.04 -4.63 8.31
N GLU A 58 -8.24 -4.35 9.59
CA GLU A 58 -7.23 -4.61 10.62
C GLU A 58 -6.82 -6.09 10.67
N ALA A 59 -7.80 -6.99 10.74
CA ALA A 59 -7.53 -8.43 10.82
C ALA A 59 -6.72 -8.93 9.61
N LEU A 60 -7.02 -8.44 8.41
CA LEU A 60 -6.28 -8.79 7.19
C LEU A 60 -4.86 -8.19 7.20
N SER A 61 -4.71 -6.94 7.64
CA SER A 61 -3.41 -6.28 7.77
C SER A 61 -2.49 -7.05 8.73
N ARG A 62 -3.01 -7.43 9.88
CA ARG A 62 -2.26 -8.24 10.86
C ARG A 62 -1.92 -9.63 10.33
N ARG A 63 -2.83 -10.29 9.62
CA ARG A 63 -2.56 -11.56 8.95
C ARG A 63 -1.39 -11.45 7.97
N PHE A 64 -1.24 -10.33 7.27
CA PHE A 64 -0.15 -10.09 6.33
C PHE A 64 1.15 -9.60 7.01
N GLY A 65 1.13 -9.37 8.31
CA GLY A 65 2.32 -9.09 9.11
C GLY A 65 2.43 -7.67 9.65
N ALA A 66 1.36 -6.86 9.58
CA ALA A 66 1.32 -5.59 10.29
C ALA A 66 1.44 -5.82 11.81
N THR A 67 2.31 -5.05 12.46
CA THR A 67 2.49 -5.09 13.92
C THR A 67 1.50 -4.19 14.63
N ASP A 68 1.08 -3.10 13.97
CA ASP A 68 0.05 -2.18 14.45
C ASP A 68 -0.90 -1.75 13.32
N PHE A 69 -2.10 -1.35 13.71
CA PHE A 69 -3.13 -0.83 12.82
C PHE A 69 -3.82 0.37 13.48
N ARG A 70 -3.98 1.46 12.73
CA ARG A 70 -4.73 2.63 13.18
C ARG A 70 -5.66 3.15 12.10
N THR A 71 -6.74 3.76 12.52
CA THR A 71 -7.56 4.57 11.64
C THR A 71 -7.02 6.00 11.60
N ARG A 72 -7.25 6.70 10.49
CA ARG A 72 -6.69 8.04 10.23
C ARG A 72 -7.15 9.11 11.23
N ASP A 73 -8.26 8.90 11.92
CA ASP A 73 -8.84 9.79 12.94
C ASP A 73 -8.25 9.58 14.33
N GLN A 74 -7.43 8.56 14.52
CA GLN A 74 -6.71 8.31 15.76
C GLN A 74 -5.43 9.15 15.83
N ASP A 75 -4.83 9.20 17.01
CA ASP A 75 -3.50 9.78 17.20
C ASP A 75 -2.46 8.91 16.50
N LEU A 76 -1.74 9.50 15.55
CA LEU A 76 -0.76 8.81 14.73
C LEU A 76 0.66 9.23 15.13
N PRO A 77 1.61 8.28 15.26
CA PRO A 77 3.01 8.60 15.49
C PRO A 77 3.67 9.27 14.28
N ASP A 78 4.76 9.99 14.48
CA ASP A 78 5.47 10.81 13.49
C ASP A 78 6.97 10.50 13.37
N ASP A 79 7.38 9.28 13.68
CA ASP A 79 8.79 8.88 13.79
C ASP A 79 9.16 7.66 12.91
N PHE A 80 8.43 7.45 11.80
CA PHE A 80 8.70 6.38 10.84
C PHE A 80 9.85 6.74 9.87
N ASP A 81 10.66 5.74 9.56
CA ASP A 81 11.77 5.85 8.60
C ASP A 81 11.25 5.85 7.16
N VAL A 82 10.23 5.04 6.87
CA VAL A 82 9.68 4.83 5.54
C VAL A 82 8.16 4.77 5.60
N VAL A 83 7.50 5.46 4.66
CA VAL A 83 6.05 5.35 4.48
C VAL A 83 5.74 5.11 3.00
N ILE A 84 4.90 4.10 2.71
CA ILE A 84 4.34 3.87 1.38
C ILE A 84 2.86 4.28 1.38
N GLU A 85 2.52 5.25 0.54
CA GLU A 85 1.15 5.71 0.32
C GLU A 85 0.52 4.97 -0.87
N THR A 86 -0.63 4.33 -0.64
CA THR A 86 -1.30 3.47 -1.62
C THR A 86 -2.80 3.77 -1.80
N ALA A 87 -3.32 4.76 -1.07
CA ALA A 87 -4.75 5.09 -1.10
C ALA A 87 -5.14 6.03 -2.25
N GLY A 88 -4.17 6.81 -2.77
CA GLY A 88 -4.39 7.67 -3.92
C GLY A 88 -5.27 8.89 -3.62
N SER A 89 -5.14 9.49 -2.44
CA SER A 89 -5.80 10.76 -2.13
C SER A 89 -4.82 11.77 -1.57
N ALA A 90 -5.09 13.06 -1.77
CA ALA A 90 -4.26 14.13 -1.24
C ALA A 90 -4.18 14.07 0.29
N SER A 91 -5.29 13.75 0.96
CA SER A 91 -5.30 13.59 2.41
C SER A 91 -4.45 12.40 2.87
N ALA A 92 -4.41 11.30 2.10
CA ALA A 92 -3.56 10.17 2.41
C ALA A 92 -2.07 10.50 2.22
N ALA A 93 -1.72 11.27 1.18
CA ALA A 93 -0.36 11.73 0.97
C ALA A 93 0.12 12.63 2.11
N ARG A 94 -0.74 13.55 2.60
CA ARG A 94 -0.42 14.38 3.78
C ARG A 94 -0.27 13.54 5.05
N THR A 95 -1.18 12.58 5.29
CA THR A 95 -1.04 11.64 6.41
C THR A 95 0.28 10.87 6.33
N ALA A 96 0.63 10.37 5.14
CA ALA A 96 1.86 9.62 4.94
C ALA A 96 3.11 10.47 5.20
N ALA A 97 3.12 11.73 4.77
CA ALA A 97 4.22 12.65 5.06
C ALA A 97 4.30 12.97 6.58
N ALA A 98 3.15 13.14 7.25
CA ALA A 98 3.11 13.46 8.68
C ALA A 98 3.66 12.33 9.56
N LEU A 99 3.52 11.07 9.15
CA LEU A 99 4.07 9.90 9.86
C LEU A 99 5.61 9.84 9.87
N LEU A 100 6.27 10.49 8.92
CA LEU A 100 7.72 10.37 8.76
C LEU A 100 8.48 11.17 9.82
N ARG A 101 9.59 10.64 10.27
CA ARG A 101 10.62 11.42 10.97
C ARG A 101 11.33 12.37 10.00
N ARG A 102 12.13 13.29 10.54
CA ARG A 102 13.05 14.08 9.72
C ARG A 102 14.03 13.16 8.95
N GLY A 103 14.24 13.44 7.67
CA GLY A 103 15.04 12.60 6.78
C GLY A 103 14.39 11.27 6.41
N GLY A 104 13.08 11.12 6.65
CA GLY A 104 12.32 9.93 6.27
C GLY A 104 12.01 9.86 4.78
N ARG A 105 11.65 8.66 4.30
CA ARG A 105 11.39 8.35 2.90
C ARG A 105 9.90 8.10 2.66
N LEU A 106 9.31 8.89 1.76
CA LEU A 106 7.93 8.76 1.30
C LEU A 106 7.90 8.15 -0.10
N VAL A 107 7.11 7.10 -0.28
CA VAL A 107 6.85 6.56 -1.62
C VAL A 107 5.36 6.70 -1.94
N LEU A 108 5.05 7.48 -2.98
CA LEU A 108 3.68 7.68 -3.46
C LEU A 108 3.40 6.72 -4.62
N THR A 109 2.36 5.92 -4.48
CA THR A 109 1.87 5.01 -5.53
C THR A 109 0.45 5.32 -5.95
N GLY A 110 -0.30 5.98 -5.08
CA GLY A 110 -1.66 6.39 -5.35
C GLY A 110 -1.73 7.60 -6.27
N ILE A 111 -2.73 7.64 -7.15
CA ILE A 111 -2.97 8.77 -8.05
C ILE A 111 -4.15 9.57 -7.50
N PRO A 112 -3.94 10.78 -6.95
CA PRO A 112 -5.03 11.60 -6.45
C PRO A 112 -5.86 12.17 -7.61
N GLY A 113 -7.14 12.42 -7.33
CA GLY A 113 -8.01 13.12 -8.28
C GLY A 113 -7.55 14.56 -8.55
N PRO A 114 -8.06 15.19 -9.61
CA PRO A 114 -7.71 16.57 -9.96
C PRO A 114 -8.10 17.56 -8.86
N GLY A 115 -7.33 18.64 -8.70
CA GLY A 115 -7.58 19.73 -7.74
C GLY A 115 -7.31 19.36 -6.28
N ALA A 116 -6.61 18.27 -6.01
CA ALA A 116 -6.23 17.89 -4.66
C ALA A 116 -5.08 18.77 -4.13
N ASP A 117 -5.19 19.28 -2.91
CA ASP A 117 -4.09 19.94 -2.20
C ASP A 117 -2.96 18.93 -1.96
N GLY A 118 -1.78 19.24 -2.47
CA GLY A 118 -0.62 18.36 -2.42
C GLY A 118 0.11 18.37 -1.07
N LEU A 119 1.34 17.86 -1.12
CA LEU A 119 2.30 17.99 -0.04
C LEU A 119 2.77 19.44 0.08
N ASP A 120 3.01 19.91 1.31
CA ASP A 120 3.58 21.24 1.54
C ASP A 120 5.09 21.20 1.21
N PRO A 121 5.55 21.99 0.21
CA PRO A 121 6.97 22.06 -0.11
C PRO A 121 7.85 22.54 1.04
N THR A 122 7.32 23.42 1.90
CA THR A 122 8.04 23.92 3.10
C THR A 122 8.32 22.76 4.06
N ASP A 123 7.32 21.93 4.33
CA ASP A 123 7.48 20.76 5.20
C ASP A 123 8.50 19.77 4.64
N LEU A 124 8.44 19.51 3.32
CA LEU A 124 9.40 18.63 2.64
C LEU A 124 10.85 19.11 2.82
N VAL A 125 11.08 20.41 2.64
CA VAL A 125 12.43 21.01 2.74
C VAL A 125 12.91 21.04 4.19
N VAL A 126 12.10 21.55 5.11
CA VAL A 126 12.46 21.72 6.54
C VAL A 126 12.74 20.36 7.19
N ARG A 127 11.93 19.35 6.88
CA ARG A 127 12.10 17.99 7.41
C ARG A 127 13.04 17.14 6.58
N GLN A 128 13.53 17.65 5.44
CA GLN A 128 14.46 16.94 4.55
C GLN A 128 13.91 15.58 4.10
N LEU A 129 12.63 15.53 3.74
CA LEU A 129 11.99 14.30 3.30
C LEU A 129 12.43 13.89 1.89
N GLU A 130 12.70 12.61 1.70
CA GLU A 130 12.91 12.03 0.38
C GLU A 130 11.57 11.56 -0.18
N VAL A 131 11.17 12.10 -1.35
CA VAL A 131 9.89 11.73 -1.98
C VAL A 131 10.15 11.00 -3.28
N HIS A 132 9.68 9.75 -3.33
CA HIS A 132 9.71 8.91 -4.52
C HIS A 132 8.29 8.71 -5.05
N THR A 133 8.16 8.52 -6.35
CA THR A 133 6.87 8.21 -6.99
C THR A 133 6.98 6.93 -7.81
N VAL A 134 5.88 6.20 -7.89
CA VAL A 134 5.77 4.98 -8.69
C VAL A 134 4.54 5.07 -9.59
N PHE A 135 4.75 4.83 -10.87
CA PHE A 135 3.68 4.64 -11.85
C PHE A 135 4.01 3.42 -12.72
N GLY A 136 3.23 2.36 -12.54
CA GLY A 136 3.49 1.08 -13.21
C GLY A 136 4.64 0.28 -12.59
N ALA A 137 5.11 -0.74 -13.30
CA ALA A 137 6.14 -1.66 -12.84
C ALA A 137 7.23 -1.84 -13.91
N PRO A 138 8.47 -1.39 -13.65
CA PRO A 138 9.60 -1.64 -14.53
C PRO A 138 10.05 -3.13 -14.48
N PRO A 139 10.88 -3.59 -15.45
CA PRO A 139 11.26 -5.01 -15.58
C PRO A 139 11.90 -5.63 -14.31
N ASP A 140 12.69 -4.87 -13.58
CA ASP A 140 13.30 -5.30 -12.32
C ASP A 140 12.26 -5.56 -11.21
N ALA A 141 11.21 -4.73 -11.14
CA ALA A 141 10.09 -4.93 -10.22
C ALA A 141 9.30 -6.20 -10.56
N TRP A 142 9.07 -6.49 -11.86
CA TRP A 142 8.46 -7.74 -12.29
C TRP A 142 9.31 -8.94 -11.88
N SER A 143 10.61 -8.89 -12.16
CA SER A 143 11.55 -9.95 -11.79
C SER A 143 11.61 -10.17 -10.29
N HIS A 144 11.60 -9.08 -9.51
CA HIS A 144 11.56 -9.14 -8.04
C HIS A 144 10.26 -9.78 -7.55
N THR A 145 9.11 -9.38 -8.10
CA THR A 145 7.80 -9.94 -7.73
C THR A 145 7.75 -11.45 -7.95
N VAL A 146 8.20 -11.92 -9.10
CA VAL A 146 8.23 -13.37 -9.40
C VAL A 146 9.09 -14.13 -8.38
N ARG A 147 10.26 -13.60 -8.01
CA ARG A 147 11.11 -14.20 -6.96
C ARG A 147 10.42 -14.25 -5.60
N VAL A 148 9.76 -13.17 -5.20
CA VAL A 148 9.10 -13.06 -3.88
C VAL A 148 7.89 -14.00 -3.82
N PHE A 149 7.11 -14.13 -4.91
CA PHE A 149 6.05 -15.14 -5.02
C PHE A 149 6.63 -16.55 -4.98
N GLY A 150 7.69 -16.84 -5.74
CA GLY A 150 8.33 -18.15 -5.76
C GLY A 150 8.90 -18.54 -4.39
N ALA A 151 9.30 -17.57 -3.57
CA ALA A 151 9.76 -17.80 -2.21
C ALA A 151 8.60 -17.95 -1.18
N GLY A 152 7.34 -17.86 -1.60
CA GLY A 152 6.18 -17.96 -0.71
C GLY A 152 5.99 -16.78 0.25
N LEU A 153 6.61 -15.63 -0.04
CA LEU A 153 6.54 -14.43 0.80
C LEU A 153 5.32 -13.55 0.50
N LEU A 154 4.59 -13.83 -0.59
CA LEU A 154 3.35 -13.14 -0.95
C LEU A 154 2.19 -14.13 -1.00
N ASP A 155 1.12 -13.83 -0.27
CA ASP A 155 -0.15 -14.55 -0.30
C ASP A 155 -1.24 -13.63 -0.88
N PRO A 156 -1.58 -13.74 -2.18
CA PRO A 156 -2.60 -12.91 -2.80
C PRO A 156 -4.02 -13.42 -2.56
N LEU A 157 -4.20 -14.67 -2.13
CA LEU A 157 -5.50 -15.34 -2.09
C LEU A 157 -6.51 -14.62 -1.18
N PRO A 158 -6.15 -14.14 0.01
CA PRO A 158 -7.11 -13.44 0.88
C PRO A 158 -7.61 -12.09 0.31
N LEU A 159 -6.97 -11.57 -0.74
CA LEU A 159 -7.40 -10.35 -1.42
C LEU A 159 -8.55 -10.62 -2.40
N VAL A 160 -8.71 -11.85 -2.86
CA VAL A 160 -9.77 -12.24 -3.79
C VAL A 160 -11.03 -12.53 -2.98
N THR A 161 -12.05 -11.73 -3.19
CA THR A 161 -13.34 -11.90 -2.48
C THR A 161 -14.42 -12.49 -3.36
N HIS A 162 -14.31 -12.34 -4.69
CA HIS A 162 -15.29 -12.82 -5.65
C HIS A 162 -14.59 -13.40 -6.87
N GLU A 163 -15.13 -14.51 -7.36
CA GLU A 163 -14.75 -15.11 -8.62
C GLU A 163 -16.04 -15.35 -9.43
N LEU A 164 -16.11 -14.76 -10.61
CA LEU A 164 -17.28 -14.81 -11.48
C LEU A 164 -16.90 -15.35 -12.86
N PRO A 165 -17.80 -16.04 -13.57
CA PRO A 165 -17.61 -16.34 -14.98
C PRO A 165 -17.44 -15.04 -15.81
N LEU A 166 -16.70 -15.10 -16.91
CA LEU A 166 -16.53 -13.93 -17.80
C LEU A 166 -17.87 -13.39 -18.31
N ALA A 167 -18.86 -14.27 -18.51
CA ALA A 167 -20.22 -13.88 -18.91
C ALA A 167 -20.91 -12.93 -17.91
N GLU A 168 -20.48 -12.94 -16.64
CA GLU A 168 -21.00 -12.06 -15.58
C GLU A 168 -20.21 -10.76 -15.41
N PHE A 169 -19.52 -10.31 -16.47
CA PHE A 169 -18.69 -9.10 -16.44
C PHE A 169 -19.42 -7.87 -15.88
N SER A 170 -20.69 -7.67 -16.27
CA SER A 170 -21.50 -6.53 -15.80
C SER A 170 -21.71 -6.57 -14.28
N GLU A 171 -21.89 -7.76 -13.69
CA GLU A 171 -22.03 -7.93 -12.25
C GLU A 171 -20.67 -7.66 -11.55
N ALA A 172 -19.56 -8.10 -12.13
CA ALA A 172 -18.23 -7.78 -11.60
C ALA A 172 -18.01 -6.26 -11.52
N ILE A 173 -18.37 -5.51 -12.56
CA ILE A 173 -18.29 -4.03 -12.57
C ILE A 173 -19.18 -3.42 -11.48
N ARG A 174 -20.41 -3.92 -11.34
CA ARG A 174 -21.33 -3.46 -10.30
C ARG A 174 -20.77 -3.68 -8.90
N LEU A 175 -20.20 -4.85 -8.63
CA LEU A 175 -19.57 -5.18 -7.34
C LEU A 175 -18.41 -4.23 -7.05
N VAL A 176 -17.46 -4.06 -7.97
CA VAL A 176 -16.31 -3.16 -7.78
C VAL A 176 -16.75 -1.72 -7.55
N GLY A 177 -17.80 -1.26 -8.22
CA GLY A 177 -18.36 0.09 -8.07
C GLY A 177 -19.28 0.27 -6.86
N SER A 178 -19.60 -0.79 -6.11
CA SER A 178 -20.60 -0.72 -5.02
C SER A 178 -20.13 0.07 -3.80
N GLY A 179 -18.82 0.21 -3.60
CA GLY A 179 -18.25 0.77 -2.35
C GLY A 179 -18.41 -0.15 -1.12
N ASP A 180 -18.92 -1.38 -1.29
CA ASP A 180 -19.06 -2.34 -0.19
C ASP A 180 -17.65 -2.71 0.34
N PRO A 181 -17.37 -2.51 1.64
CA PRO A 181 -16.09 -2.86 2.24
C PRO A 181 -15.73 -4.35 2.16
N LYS A 182 -16.71 -5.21 1.97
CA LYS A 182 -16.51 -6.65 1.79
C LYS A 182 -15.99 -7.01 0.40
N VAL A 183 -16.11 -6.12 -0.56
CA VAL A 183 -15.62 -6.31 -1.92
C VAL A 183 -14.15 -5.92 -1.99
N GLY A 184 -13.28 -6.91 -2.13
CA GLY A 184 -11.85 -6.74 -2.43
C GLY A 184 -11.59 -6.91 -3.93
N LYS A 185 -10.75 -7.86 -4.28
CA LYS A 185 -10.47 -8.19 -5.69
C LYS A 185 -11.56 -9.11 -6.24
N VAL A 186 -12.15 -8.71 -7.36
CA VAL A 186 -13.09 -9.52 -8.15
C VAL A 186 -12.32 -10.10 -9.34
N LEU A 187 -12.31 -11.42 -9.48
CA LEU A 187 -11.69 -12.11 -10.61
C LEU A 187 -12.76 -12.60 -11.57
N LEU A 188 -12.45 -12.50 -12.87
CA LEU A 188 -13.25 -13.11 -13.94
C LEU A 188 -12.53 -14.36 -14.45
N ARG A 189 -13.25 -15.44 -14.59
CA ARG A 189 -12.77 -16.69 -15.21
C ARG A 189 -13.32 -16.81 -16.63
N PRO A 190 -12.43 -17.13 -17.62
CA PRO A 190 -12.86 -17.43 -19.00
C PRO A 190 -13.86 -18.58 -19.07
#